data_c008a01a1b8230417d63e6195da7f7d2
#
_entry.id   c008a01a1b8230417d63e6195da7f7d2
#
_cell.length_a   1.000
_cell.length_b   1.000
_cell.length_c   1.000
_cell.angle_alpha   90.00
_cell.angle_beta   90.00
_cell.angle_gamma   90.00
#
_symmetry.space_group_name_H-M   'P 1'
#
loop_
_entity.id
_entity.type
_entity.pdbx_description
1 polymer ?
#
loop_
_entity_poly.entity_id
_entity_poly.type
_entity_poly.pdbx_seq_one_letter_code
_entity_poly.pdbx_strand_id
1 'polypeptide(L)'
;MKVDNAIILAAGTASRFAPLSYEIPKGLIEVKGEVLIERQIKQLKESGIPEIIIVTGYKSQAFAYLKDKYNIVLVNNPDYLTRNNHSSIYAVRDYLKNSYICSSDNYFIKNPFTSKVAESYYSAIYAKGKTSEWCISEENNWIKAVHIGGANSWIMLGHVFWSEAFSKKFLSILQQEYSQRETKDKLWENIYIEHIHELPMQIRKYPADFIFEFDTLDELRKFDTSYVDNTRSDILKHIAHDLGTTEAQIHSIKAIKNENNAAIGFVFECSKKYKYVYELQKLE
;
A
#
# COMPACT_ATOMS: atom_id res chain seq x y z
N MET A 1 18.34 3.73 17.68
CA MET A 1 18.50 4.90 16.78
C MET A 1 17.28 5.81 16.95
N LYS A 2 17.45 7.11 16.89
CA LYS A 2 16.32 8.06 16.81
C LYS A 2 15.77 8.03 15.39
N VAL A 3 14.44 8.01 15.24
CA VAL A 3 13.78 8.09 13.93
C VAL A 3 13.86 9.53 13.44
N ASP A 4 14.30 9.73 12.21
CA ASP A 4 14.42 11.05 11.58
C ASP A 4 13.14 11.46 10.85
N ASN A 5 12.50 10.51 10.16
CA ASN A 5 11.27 10.78 9.41
C ASN A 5 10.46 9.50 9.12
N ALA A 6 9.30 9.70 8.50
CA ALA A 6 8.51 8.64 7.90
C ALA A 6 8.15 9.00 6.46
N ILE A 7 8.25 8.02 5.58
CA ILE A 7 7.91 8.11 4.16
C ILE A 7 6.71 7.23 3.90
N ILE A 8 5.61 7.80 3.41
CA ILE A 8 4.39 7.07 3.07
C ILE A 8 4.27 6.98 1.56
N LEU A 9 4.28 5.77 1.02
CA LEU A 9 4.16 5.50 -0.41
C LEU A 9 2.69 5.51 -0.81
N ALA A 10 2.29 6.50 -1.63
CA ALA A 10 0.91 6.73 -2.06
C ALA A 10 0.81 7.03 -3.58
N ALA A 11 1.81 6.62 -4.38
CA ALA A 11 1.86 6.96 -5.79
C ALA A 11 1.09 6.01 -6.71
N GLY A 12 0.74 4.80 -6.24
CA GLY A 12 0.15 3.73 -7.03
C GLY A 12 -1.31 3.96 -7.45
N THR A 13 -1.71 3.32 -8.54
CA THR A 13 -3.09 3.39 -9.08
C THR A 13 -4.10 2.54 -8.31
N ALA A 14 -3.63 1.59 -7.50
CA ALA A 14 -4.45 0.64 -6.74
C ALA A 14 -5.58 -0.02 -7.57
N SER A 15 -5.27 -0.44 -8.80
CA SER A 15 -6.28 -0.89 -9.78
C SER A 15 -7.13 -2.08 -9.31
N ARG A 16 -6.62 -2.93 -8.39
CA ARG A 16 -7.40 -4.02 -7.77
C ARG A 16 -8.59 -3.51 -6.95
N PHE A 17 -8.53 -2.26 -6.50
CA PHE A 17 -9.56 -1.61 -5.70
C PHE A 17 -10.61 -0.86 -6.55
N ALA A 18 -10.73 -1.21 -7.82
CA ALA A 18 -11.76 -0.65 -8.72
C ALA A 18 -13.18 -0.95 -8.18
N PRO A 19 -14.15 -0.04 -8.40
CA PRO A 19 -13.99 1.27 -9.05
C PRO A 19 -13.56 2.39 -8.09
N LEU A 20 -13.52 2.15 -6.77
CA LEU A 20 -13.21 3.21 -5.80
C LEU A 20 -11.87 3.90 -6.10
N SER A 21 -10.83 3.13 -6.45
CA SER A 21 -9.52 3.69 -6.80
C SER A 21 -9.55 4.52 -8.09
N TYR A 22 -10.54 4.32 -8.96
CA TYR A 22 -10.77 5.19 -10.12
C TYR A 22 -11.37 6.54 -9.69
N GLU A 23 -12.18 6.57 -8.64
CA GLU A 23 -12.80 7.79 -8.12
C GLU A 23 -11.88 8.56 -7.17
N ILE A 24 -11.24 7.87 -6.21
CA ILE A 24 -10.38 8.43 -5.18
C ILE A 24 -9.12 7.59 -4.98
N PRO A 25 -7.92 8.19 -4.74
CA PRO A 25 -6.73 7.42 -4.37
C PRO A 25 -6.96 6.52 -3.15
N LYS A 26 -6.45 5.28 -3.17
CA LYS A 26 -6.68 4.28 -2.12
C LYS A 26 -6.32 4.78 -0.71
N GLY A 27 -5.22 5.51 -0.57
CA GLY A 27 -4.81 6.10 0.72
C GLY A 27 -5.77 7.17 1.28
N LEU A 28 -6.65 7.72 0.44
CA LEU A 28 -7.66 8.70 0.84
C LEU A 28 -9.04 8.09 1.12
N ILE A 29 -9.17 6.77 1.02
CA ILE A 29 -10.41 6.08 1.37
C ILE A 29 -10.59 6.14 2.89
N GLU A 30 -11.84 6.40 3.30
CA GLU A 30 -12.23 6.39 4.70
C GLU A 30 -12.48 4.96 5.16
N VAL A 31 -11.89 4.54 6.27
CA VAL A 31 -12.11 3.23 6.89
C VAL A 31 -12.43 3.43 8.37
N LYS A 32 -13.55 2.88 8.84
CA LYS A 32 -14.02 3.06 10.23
C LYS A 32 -14.13 4.54 10.65
N GLY A 33 -14.53 5.41 9.71
CA GLY A 33 -14.72 6.84 9.96
C GLY A 33 -13.45 7.69 9.91
N GLU A 34 -12.31 7.13 9.48
CA GLU A 34 -11.04 7.86 9.33
C GLU A 34 -10.42 7.61 7.95
N VAL A 35 -9.88 8.65 7.34
CA VAL A 35 -9.10 8.52 6.09
C VAL A 35 -7.81 7.75 6.39
N LEU A 36 -7.52 6.69 5.62
CA LEU A 36 -6.39 5.77 5.87
C LEU A 36 -5.06 6.50 6.10
N ILE A 37 -4.66 7.34 5.17
CA ILE A 37 -3.38 8.05 5.27
C ILE A 37 -3.37 9.08 6.42
N GLU A 38 -4.50 9.71 6.71
CA GLU A 38 -4.60 10.66 7.82
C GLU A 38 -4.44 9.97 9.17
N ARG A 39 -5.01 8.76 9.30
CA ARG A 39 -4.82 7.92 10.49
C ARG A 39 -3.33 7.61 10.71
N GLN A 40 -2.61 7.20 9.67
CA GLN A 40 -1.17 6.95 9.76
C GLN A 40 -0.39 8.21 10.13
N ILE A 41 -0.70 9.36 9.51
CA ILE A 41 -0.07 10.64 9.84
C ILE A 41 -0.25 10.99 11.31
N LYS A 42 -1.48 10.85 11.85
CA LYS A 42 -1.77 11.08 13.26
C LYS A 42 -0.94 10.19 14.16
N GLN A 43 -0.91 8.87 13.89
CA GLN A 43 -0.13 7.89 14.65
C GLN A 43 1.37 8.19 14.64
N LEU A 44 1.92 8.58 13.49
CA LEU A 44 3.32 9.01 13.37
C LEU A 44 3.61 10.26 14.20
N LYS A 45 2.75 11.26 14.13
CA LYS A 45 2.88 12.51 14.93
C LYS A 45 2.78 12.25 16.42
N GLU A 46 1.82 11.45 16.86
CA GLU A 46 1.66 11.01 18.25
C GLU A 46 2.91 10.32 18.79
N SER A 47 3.62 9.61 17.94
CA SER A 47 4.88 8.95 18.26
C SER A 47 6.11 9.88 18.25
N GLY A 48 5.89 11.18 17.95
CA GLY A 48 6.96 12.18 17.91
C GLY A 48 7.89 12.06 16.71
N ILE A 49 7.40 11.54 15.58
CA ILE A 49 8.16 11.51 14.32
C ILE A 49 8.19 12.94 13.76
N PRO A 50 9.40 13.54 13.57
CA PRO A 50 9.53 14.97 13.33
C PRO A 50 9.13 15.40 11.91
N GLU A 51 9.33 14.55 10.92
CA GLU A 51 9.07 14.85 9.52
C GLU A 51 8.32 13.69 8.86
N ILE A 52 7.29 14.03 8.09
CA ILE A 52 6.50 13.06 7.32
C ILE A 52 6.51 13.47 5.85
N ILE A 53 6.91 12.54 5.00
CA ILE A 53 6.96 12.70 3.55
C ILE A 53 5.94 11.76 2.91
N ILE A 54 5.11 12.25 2.02
CA ILE A 54 4.18 11.42 1.24
C ILE A 54 4.62 11.44 -0.22
N VAL A 55 4.84 10.26 -0.77
CA VAL A 55 5.17 10.08 -2.18
C VAL A 55 3.88 9.89 -2.96
N THR A 56 3.56 10.85 -3.81
CA THR A 56 2.35 10.87 -4.64
C THR A 56 2.67 10.60 -6.10
N GLY A 57 1.66 10.22 -6.87
CA GLY A 57 1.75 9.99 -8.32
C GLY A 57 0.35 10.03 -8.92
N TYR A 58 -0.36 8.90 -8.90
CA TYR A 58 -1.74 8.85 -9.36
C TYR A 58 -2.63 9.82 -8.57
N LYS A 59 -3.37 10.69 -9.28
CA LYS A 59 -4.25 11.72 -8.69
C LYS A 59 -3.58 12.54 -7.59
N SER A 60 -2.32 12.89 -7.76
CA SER A 60 -1.49 13.60 -6.76
C SER A 60 -2.15 14.85 -6.18
N GLN A 61 -2.95 15.56 -6.97
CA GLN A 61 -3.68 16.76 -6.54
C GLN A 61 -4.65 16.50 -5.37
N ALA A 62 -5.20 15.28 -5.28
CA ALA A 62 -6.12 14.93 -4.20
C ALA A 62 -5.45 14.92 -2.81
N PHE A 63 -4.12 14.79 -2.76
CA PHE A 63 -3.35 14.82 -1.50
C PHE A 63 -2.93 16.23 -1.06
N ALA A 64 -3.15 17.27 -1.89
CA ALA A 64 -2.60 18.61 -1.65
C ALA A 64 -3.01 19.21 -0.30
N TYR A 65 -4.25 18.97 0.15
CA TYR A 65 -4.77 19.48 1.42
C TYR A 65 -4.03 18.95 2.65
N LEU A 66 -3.38 17.78 2.54
CA LEU A 66 -2.63 17.18 3.65
C LEU A 66 -1.41 18.02 4.03
N LYS A 67 -0.83 18.75 3.07
CA LYS A 67 0.32 19.63 3.30
C LYS A 67 0.00 20.67 4.36
N ASP A 68 -1.09 21.38 4.19
CA ASP A 68 -1.49 22.46 5.09
C ASP A 68 -2.09 21.90 6.39
N LYS A 69 -2.92 20.85 6.27
CA LYS A 69 -3.60 20.23 7.42
C LYS A 69 -2.63 19.62 8.42
N TYR A 70 -1.55 19.02 7.93
CA TYR A 70 -0.63 18.24 8.77
C TYR A 70 0.81 18.74 8.77
N ASN A 71 1.13 19.81 8.04
CA ASN A 71 2.51 20.28 7.89
C ASN A 71 3.45 19.14 7.49
N ILE A 72 3.19 18.53 6.34
CA ILE A 72 3.94 17.41 5.76
C ILE A 72 4.55 17.79 4.42
N VAL A 73 5.50 16.99 3.94
CA VAL A 73 6.12 17.15 2.62
C VAL A 73 5.42 16.26 1.60
N LEU A 74 5.07 16.81 0.44
CA LEU A 74 4.61 16.03 -0.71
C LEU A 74 5.71 15.96 -1.75
N VAL A 75 6.06 14.76 -2.19
CA VAL A 75 7.01 14.50 -3.28
C VAL A 75 6.30 13.74 -4.39
N ASN A 76 6.37 14.26 -5.61
CA ASN A 76 5.79 13.58 -6.76
C ASN A 76 6.78 12.54 -7.30
N ASN A 77 6.30 11.32 -7.53
CA ASN A 77 7.02 10.29 -8.28
C ASN A 77 6.65 10.42 -9.77
N PRO A 78 7.54 10.87 -10.66
CA PRO A 78 7.23 11.01 -12.07
C PRO A 78 7.11 9.65 -12.80
N ASP A 79 7.71 8.61 -12.24
CA ASP A 79 7.81 7.28 -12.86
C ASP A 79 6.69 6.31 -12.44
N TYR A 80 5.69 6.77 -11.68
CA TYR A 80 4.67 5.88 -11.08
C TYR A 80 3.87 5.04 -12.07
N LEU A 81 3.76 5.46 -13.34
CA LEU A 81 3.09 4.70 -14.41
C LEU A 81 4.02 3.72 -15.11
N THR A 82 5.32 4.00 -15.11
CA THR A 82 6.31 3.28 -15.92
C THR A 82 7.18 2.33 -15.11
N ARG A 83 7.20 2.50 -13.80
CA ARG A 83 7.97 1.69 -12.84
C ARG A 83 7.14 1.34 -11.62
N ASN A 84 7.52 0.26 -10.94
CA ASN A 84 6.86 -0.17 -9.71
C ASN A 84 7.30 0.69 -8.50
N ASN A 85 6.91 0.31 -7.27
CA ASN A 85 7.05 1.10 -6.04
C ASN A 85 8.50 1.47 -5.67
N HIS A 86 9.52 0.75 -6.18
CA HIS A 86 10.93 1.15 -6.02
C HIS A 86 11.20 2.55 -6.57
N SER A 87 10.45 2.99 -7.59
CA SER A 87 10.54 4.35 -8.12
C SER A 87 10.07 5.40 -7.11
N SER A 88 9.14 5.06 -6.24
CA SER A 88 8.73 5.95 -5.14
C SER A 88 9.84 6.13 -4.10
N ILE A 89 10.60 5.05 -3.80
CA ILE A 89 11.81 5.16 -2.96
C ILE A 89 12.87 6.03 -3.64
N TYR A 90 13.06 5.85 -4.95
CA TYR A 90 14.02 6.66 -5.71
C TYR A 90 13.64 8.15 -5.75
N ALA A 91 12.35 8.47 -5.86
CA ALA A 91 11.85 9.84 -5.84
C ALA A 91 12.16 10.58 -4.53
N VAL A 92 12.22 9.86 -3.41
CA VAL A 92 12.52 10.41 -2.06
C VAL A 92 13.91 10.07 -1.56
N ARG A 93 14.84 9.67 -2.42
CA ARG A 93 16.19 9.23 -2.06
C ARG A 93 16.95 10.20 -1.14
N ASP A 94 16.72 11.50 -1.29
CA ASP A 94 17.39 12.55 -0.51
C ASP A 94 16.81 12.68 0.92
N TYR A 95 15.67 12.05 1.19
CA TYR A 95 15.02 12.00 2.51
C TYR A 95 15.37 10.72 3.30
N LEU A 96 15.97 9.71 2.65
CA LEU A 96 16.29 8.43 3.30
C LEU A 96 17.36 8.59 4.37
N LYS A 97 17.01 8.29 5.63
CA LYS A 97 17.83 8.36 6.84
C LYS A 97 17.46 7.19 7.76
N ASN A 98 17.31 7.42 9.07
CA ASN A 98 16.61 6.52 9.97
C ASN A 98 15.10 6.67 9.74
N SER A 99 14.56 5.97 8.77
CA SER A 99 13.25 6.25 8.18
C SER A 99 12.27 5.11 8.38
N TYR A 100 11.03 5.43 8.74
CA TYR A 100 9.93 4.52 8.47
C TYR A 100 9.56 4.58 6.97
N ILE A 101 9.32 3.42 6.36
CA ILE A 101 8.71 3.31 5.04
C ILE A 101 7.35 2.63 5.23
N CYS A 102 6.29 3.31 4.83
CA CYS A 102 4.92 2.88 5.04
C CYS A 102 4.16 2.80 3.71
N SER A 103 3.22 1.88 3.59
CA SER A 103 2.24 1.87 2.53
C SER A 103 0.99 2.66 2.96
N SER A 104 0.43 3.48 2.07
CA SER A 104 -0.69 4.38 2.38
C SER A 104 -2.02 3.66 2.63
N ASP A 105 -2.09 2.38 2.35
CA ASP A 105 -3.29 1.53 2.43
C ASP A 105 -3.29 0.60 3.66
N ASN A 106 -2.30 0.68 4.52
CA ASN A 106 -2.30 -0.06 5.77
C ASN A 106 -3.18 0.62 6.83
N TYR A 107 -3.99 -0.18 7.51
CA TYR A 107 -4.76 0.21 8.67
C TYR A 107 -4.18 -0.46 9.93
N PHE A 108 -3.64 0.35 10.83
CA PHE A 108 -3.13 -0.14 12.13
C PHE A 108 -4.19 0.06 13.21
N ILE A 109 -4.61 -1.02 13.89
CA ILE A 109 -5.60 -0.95 14.98
C ILE A 109 -5.11 -0.06 16.13
N LYS A 110 -3.84 -0.21 16.48
CA LYS A 110 -3.14 0.62 17.46
C LYS A 110 -1.90 1.23 16.83
N ASN A 111 -1.39 2.28 17.43
CA ASN A 111 -0.18 2.93 16.94
C ASN A 111 1.04 2.01 17.05
N PRO A 112 1.66 1.59 15.92
CA PRO A 112 2.84 0.72 15.92
C PRO A 112 4.15 1.49 16.01
N PHE A 113 4.14 2.81 15.83
CA PHE A 113 5.32 3.63 15.67
C PHE A 113 5.94 4.03 17.02
N THR A 114 7.24 4.24 17.00
CA THR A 114 8.01 4.73 18.15
C THR A 114 9.09 5.69 17.65
N SER A 115 9.47 6.68 18.47
CA SER A 115 10.53 7.66 18.12
C SER A 115 11.95 7.10 18.20
N LYS A 116 12.11 5.88 18.72
CA LYS A 116 13.40 5.18 18.82
C LYS A 116 13.25 3.73 18.41
N VAL A 117 14.14 3.26 17.57
CA VAL A 117 14.19 1.88 17.07
C VAL A 117 15.60 1.34 17.18
N ALA A 118 15.75 0.07 17.53
CA ALA A 118 17.07 -0.55 17.73
C ALA A 118 17.73 -0.94 16.40
N GLU A 119 16.98 -1.62 15.52
CA GLU A 119 17.48 -2.23 14.29
C GLU A 119 16.50 -2.02 13.13
N SER A 120 17.00 -2.11 11.89
CA SER A 120 16.12 -2.19 10.72
C SER A 120 15.22 -3.42 10.81
N TYR A 121 13.95 -3.28 10.47
CA TYR A 121 13.00 -4.38 10.55
C TYR A 121 11.89 -4.30 9.49
N TYR A 122 11.29 -5.44 9.21
CA TYR A 122 10.02 -5.56 8.49
C TYR A 122 8.92 -6.03 9.44
N SER A 123 7.77 -5.36 9.46
CA SER A 123 6.61 -5.80 10.24
C SER A 123 5.98 -7.04 9.61
N ALA A 124 5.45 -7.92 10.45
CA ALA A 124 4.83 -9.14 10.01
C ALA A 124 3.65 -9.54 10.90
N ILE A 125 2.66 -10.19 10.31
CA ILE A 125 1.57 -10.89 11.00
C ILE A 125 1.62 -12.38 10.70
N TYR A 126 1.00 -13.19 11.53
CA TYR A 126 0.98 -14.65 11.33
C TYR A 126 -0.24 -15.06 10.51
N ALA A 127 -0.01 -15.67 9.35
CA ALA A 127 -1.05 -16.25 8.51
C ALA A 127 -1.26 -17.73 8.88
N LYS A 128 -2.47 -18.08 9.32
CA LYS A 128 -2.88 -19.46 9.58
C LYS A 128 -3.37 -20.10 8.29
N GLY A 129 -3.01 -21.39 8.09
CA GLY A 129 -3.40 -22.13 6.89
C GLY A 129 -2.59 -21.73 5.65
N LYS A 130 -3.10 -22.04 4.47
CA LYS A 130 -2.46 -21.69 3.19
C LYS A 130 -2.58 -20.20 2.93
N THR A 131 -1.50 -19.62 2.41
CA THR A 131 -1.45 -18.21 1.98
C THR A 131 -0.67 -18.08 0.69
N SER A 132 -1.00 -17.07 -0.12
CA SER A 132 -0.25 -16.65 -1.31
C SER A 132 0.71 -15.49 -1.02
N GLU A 133 0.72 -15.00 0.21
CA GLU A 133 1.51 -13.86 0.65
C GLU A 133 3.02 -14.18 0.73
N TRP A 134 3.82 -13.16 0.97
CA TRP A 134 5.27 -13.25 1.10
C TRP A 134 5.64 -13.76 2.49
N CYS A 135 5.98 -15.05 2.56
CA CYS A 135 6.28 -15.77 3.79
C CYS A 135 7.74 -15.57 4.21
N ILE A 136 7.96 -15.22 5.47
CA ILE A 136 9.28 -14.97 6.05
C ILE A 136 9.83 -16.23 6.71
N SER A 137 11.06 -16.59 6.35
CA SER A 137 11.89 -17.50 7.11
C SER A 137 12.89 -16.69 7.94
N GLU A 138 12.95 -16.96 9.25
CA GLU A 138 13.80 -16.21 10.17
C GLU A 138 14.65 -17.12 11.06
N GLU A 139 15.79 -16.59 11.48
CA GLU A 139 16.64 -17.22 12.48
C GLU A 139 17.11 -16.15 13.48
N ASN A 140 16.91 -16.42 14.78
CA ASN A 140 17.25 -15.48 15.84
C ASN A 140 16.66 -14.07 15.60
N ASN A 141 15.42 -13.99 15.14
CA ASN A 141 14.72 -12.77 14.81
C ASN A 141 15.25 -12.01 13.57
N TRP A 142 16.23 -12.55 12.83
CA TRP A 142 16.72 -12.00 11.59
C TRP A 142 16.07 -12.69 10.39
N ILE A 143 15.58 -11.91 9.43
CA ILE A 143 15.02 -12.42 8.18
C ILE A 143 16.15 -13.05 7.35
N LYS A 144 15.98 -14.31 6.98
CA LYS A 144 16.97 -15.09 6.21
C LYS A 144 16.52 -15.34 4.78
N ALA A 145 15.23 -15.51 4.58
CA ALA A 145 14.65 -15.71 3.25
C ALA A 145 13.17 -15.26 3.25
N VAL A 146 12.68 -14.96 2.06
CA VAL A 146 11.27 -14.68 1.80
C VAL A 146 10.83 -15.52 0.61
N HIS A 147 9.67 -16.17 0.74
CA HIS A 147 9.09 -17.03 -0.29
C HIS A 147 7.66 -16.60 -0.58
N ILE A 148 7.26 -16.63 -1.85
CA ILE A 148 5.87 -16.37 -2.23
C ILE A 148 5.06 -17.62 -2.01
N GLY A 149 3.98 -17.49 -1.22
CA GLY A 149 3.11 -18.59 -0.85
C GLY A 149 3.68 -19.53 0.21
N GLY A 150 2.81 -20.17 0.94
CA GLY A 150 3.17 -21.09 2.02
C GLY A 150 1.98 -21.47 2.88
N ALA A 151 2.26 -21.92 4.10
CA ALA A 151 1.23 -22.21 5.09
C ALA A 151 1.78 -22.03 6.51
N ASN A 152 0.93 -21.50 7.41
CA ASN A 152 1.27 -21.32 8.82
C ASN A 152 2.58 -20.54 8.99
N SER A 153 2.67 -19.36 8.39
CA SER A 153 3.90 -18.57 8.31
C SER A 153 3.70 -17.12 8.72
N TRP A 154 4.77 -16.47 9.14
CA TRP A 154 4.83 -15.03 9.23
C TRP A 154 4.88 -14.45 7.82
N ILE A 155 4.02 -13.48 7.53
CA ILE A 155 3.95 -12.82 6.22
C ILE A 155 4.37 -11.35 6.35
N MET A 156 5.01 -10.85 5.29
CA MET A 156 5.38 -9.44 5.17
C MET A 156 4.13 -8.59 5.03
N LEU A 157 3.83 -7.76 6.01
CA LEU A 157 2.68 -6.86 5.98
C LEU A 157 2.92 -5.64 6.87
N GLY A 158 2.62 -4.47 6.34
CA GLY A 158 2.68 -3.23 7.09
C GLY A 158 3.92 -2.38 6.78
N HIS A 159 4.46 -1.73 7.80
CA HIS A 159 5.56 -0.79 7.67
C HIS A 159 6.92 -1.43 7.92
N VAL A 160 7.97 -0.77 7.46
CA VAL A 160 9.35 -1.11 7.77
C VAL A 160 10.05 0.07 8.44
N PHE A 161 11.13 -0.21 9.15
CA PHE A 161 12.08 0.80 9.58
C PHE A 161 13.45 0.49 8.96
N TRP A 162 14.02 1.48 8.32
CA TRP A 162 15.36 1.45 7.78
C TRP A 162 16.28 2.34 8.62
N SER A 163 17.37 1.79 9.13
CA SER A 163 18.46 2.59 9.69
C SER A 163 19.13 3.42 8.59
N GLU A 164 19.82 4.47 8.95
CA GLU A 164 20.57 5.28 7.98
C GLU A 164 21.59 4.43 7.19
N ALA A 165 22.23 3.46 7.84
CA ALA A 165 23.15 2.54 7.17
C ALA A 165 22.43 1.66 6.15
N PHE A 166 21.26 1.11 6.51
CA PHE A 166 20.41 0.35 5.59
C PHE A 166 19.95 1.23 4.42
N SER A 167 19.44 2.43 4.70
CA SER A 167 18.99 3.39 3.70
C SER A 167 20.06 3.71 2.67
N LYS A 168 21.28 4.00 3.12
CA LYS A 168 22.44 4.26 2.24
C LYS A 168 22.81 3.06 1.38
N LYS A 169 22.82 1.86 1.98
CA LYS A 169 23.16 0.63 1.24
C LYS A 169 22.09 0.29 0.21
N PHE A 170 20.80 0.33 0.60
CA PHE A 170 19.68 0.10 -0.31
C PHE A 170 19.69 1.11 -1.47
N LEU A 171 19.91 2.38 -1.18
CA LEU A 171 19.98 3.43 -2.20
C LEU A 171 21.12 3.19 -3.20
N SER A 172 22.29 2.76 -2.71
CA SER A 172 23.44 2.43 -3.57
C SER A 172 23.08 1.31 -4.55
N ILE A 173 22.39 0.26 -4.10
CA ILE A 173 21.91 -0.85 -4.94
C ILE A 173 20.87 -0.34 -5.94
N LEU A 174 19.85 0.37 -5.44
CA LEU A 174 18.78 0.90 -6.27
C LEU A 174 19.30 1.82 -7.38
N GLN A 175 20.28 2.68 -7.10
CA GLN A 175 20.88 3.57 -8.10
C GLN A 175 21.61 2.81 -9.22
N GLN A 176 22.26 1.70 -8.88
CA GLN A 176 22.94 0.85 -9.86
C GLN A 176 21.95 0.08 -10.76
N GLU A 177 20.82 -0.33 -10.19
CA GLU A 177 19.83 -1.13 -10.90
C GLU A 177 18.73 -0.29 -11.57
N TYR A 178 18.52 0.96 -11.17
CA TYR A 178 17.37 1.77 -11.56
C TYR A 178 17.17 1.88 -13.08
N SER A 179 18.27 2.03 -13.83
CA SER A 179 18.21 2.15 -15.31
C SER A 179 18.04 0.81 -16.03
N GLN A 180 18.21 -0.31 -15.34
CA GLN A 180 18.09 -1.63 -15.94
C GLN A 180 16.62 -1.93 -16.30
N ARG A 181 16.41 -2.61 -17.44
CA ARG A 181 15.07 -2.93 -17.92
C ARG A 181 14.35 -3.89 -16.98
N GLU A 182 15.08 -4.84 -16.42
CA GLU A 182 14.59 -5.89 -15.52
C GLU A 182 14.06 -5.33 -14.20
N THR A 183 14.58 -4.19 -13.76
CA THR A 183 14.16 -3.55 -12.52
C THR A 183 12.83 -2.83 -12.64
N LYS A 184 12.38 -2.53 -13.87
CA LYS A 184 11.17 -1.72 -14.10
C LYS A 184 9.94 -2.21 -13.33
N ASP A 185 9.72 -3.51 -13.32
CA ASP A 185 8.53 -4.13 -12.74
C ASP A 185 8.75 -4.66 -11.30
N LYS A 186 9.97 -4.55 -10.76
CA LYS A 186 10.29 -4.98 -9.40
C LYS A 186 9.63 -4.07 -8.36
N LEU A 187 9.11 -4.68 -7.30
CA LEU A 187 8.86 -3.98 -6.04
C LEU A 187 10.21 -3.68 -5.35
N TRP A 188 10.28 -2.69 -4.47
CA TRP A 188 11.48 -2.46 -3.66
C TRP A 188 11.78 -3.70 -2.76
N GLU A 189 10.74 -4.44 -2.40
CA GLU A 189 10.84 -5.70 -1.68
C GLU A 189 11.55 -6.79 -2.50
N ASN A 190 11.36 -6.83 -3.82
CA ASN A 190 12.12 -7.75 -4.69
C ASN A 190 13.61 -7.44 -4.65
N ILE A 191 13.98 -6.15 -4.75
CA ILE A 191 15.37 -5.70 -4.65
C ILE A 191 15.94 -6.07 -3.27
N TYR A 192 15.18 -5.85 -2.19
CA TYR A 192 15.56 -6.27 -0.86
C TYR A 192 15.85 -7.77 -0.78
N ILE A 193 14.98 -8.61 -1.33
CA ILE A 193 15.10 -10.08 -1.29
C ILE A 193 16.31 -10.56 -2.09
N GLU A 194 16.57 -9.99 -3.24
CA GLU A 194 17.73 -10.29 -4.07
C GLU A 194 19.06 -9.97 -3.35
N HIS A 195 19.05 -8.95 -2.49
CA HIS A 195 20.21 -8.48 -1.72
C HIS A 195 20.09 -8.74 -0.21
N ILE A 196 19.29 -9.71 0.20
CA ILE A 196 18.94 -9.96 1.61
C ILE A 196 20.16 -10.13 2.54
N HIS A 197 21.25 -10.69 2.01
CA HIS A 197 22.50 -10.87 2.77
C HIS A 197 23.27 -9.56 3.01
N GLU A 198 23.05 -8.56 2.15
CA GLU A 198 23.67 -7.24 2.26
C GLU A 198 22.78 -6.24 3.03
N LEU A 199 21.50 -6.55 3.15
CA LEU A 199 20.44 -5.71 3.70
C LEU A 199 19.75 -6.41 4.89
N PRO A 200 20.45 -6.65 6.02
CA PRO A 200 19.86 -7.36 7.14
C PRO A 200 18.70 -6.59 7.78
N MET A 201 17.56 -7.24 7.95
CA MET A 201 16.42 -6.75 8.73
C MET A 201 15.97 -7.78 9.75
N GLN A 202 15.49 -7.30 10.89
CA GLN A 202 14.76 -8.13 11.84
C GLN A 202 13.32 -8.27 11.42
N ILE A 203 12.65 -9.33 11.86
CA ILE A 203 11.21 -9.46 11.79
C ILE A 203 10.58 -8.79 13.02
N ARG A 204 9.60 -7.91 12.82
CA ARG A 204 8.79 -7.35 13.89
C ARG A 204 7.39 -7.95 13.86
N LYS A 205 7.16 -8.88 14.76
CA LYS A 205 5.94 -9.70 14.82
C LYS A 205 4.81 -8.94 15.52
N TYR A 206 3.64 -8.88 14.87
CA TYR A 206 2.41 -8.31 15.41
C TYR A 206 1.32 -9.38 15.49
N PRO A 207 0.30 -9.21 16.37
CA PRO A 207 -0.91 -10.04 16.35
C PRO A 207 -1.59 -10.02 14.95
N ALA A 208 -2.28 -11.09 14.60
CA ALA A 208 -2.90 -11.25 13.29
C ALA A 208 -3.99 -10.20 12.99
N ASP A 209 -4.58 -9.61 14.03
CA ASP A 209 -5.62 -8.57 13.98
C ASP A 209 -5.08 -7.16 14.21
N PHE A 210 -3.78 -6.93 14.02
CA PHE A 210 -3.15 -5.66 14.32
C PHE A 210 -2.96 -4.77 13.08
N ILE A 211 -2.61 -5.37 11.94
CA ILE A 211 -2.35 -4.69 10.67
C ILE A 211 -3.31 -5.25 9.63
N PHE A 212 -4.02 -4.36 8.94
CA PHE A 212 -4.90 -4.70 7.83
C PHE A 212 -4.48 -3.95 6.58
N GLU A 213 -4.62 -4.61 5.45
CA GLU A 213 -4.50 -4.07 4.11
C GLU A 213 -5.69 -4.57 3.31
N PHE A 214 -6.24 -3.73 2.46
CA PHE A 214 -7.41 -4.06 1.66
C PHE A 214 -7.05 -3.95 0.20
N ASP A 215 -7.03 -5.07 -0.52
CA ASP A 215 -6.76 -5.10 -1.94
C ASP A 215 -8.02 -4.96 -2.79
N THR A 216 -9.15 -5.31 -2.22
CA THR A 216 -10.45 -5.32 -2.89
C THR A 216 -11.54 -4.68 -2.04
N LEU A 217 -12.62 -4.25 -2.70
CA LEU A 217 -13.81 -3.77 -2.00
C LEU A 217 -14.44 -4.86 -1.12
N ASP A 218 -14.40 -6.11 -1.55
CA ASP A 218 -14.97 -7.23 -0.78
C ASP A 218 -14.18 -7.50 0.52
N GLU A 219 -12.87 -7.27 0.54
CA GLU A 219 -12.07 -7.31 1.77
C GLU A 219 -12.40 -6.13 2.68
N LEU A 220 -12.52 -4.93 2.12
CA LEU A 220 -12.93 -3.75 2.89
C LEU A 220 -14.31 -3.94 3.53
N ARG A 221 -15.29 -4.47 2.80
CA ARG A 221 -16.64 -4.77 3.32
C ARG A 221 -16.63 -5.73 4.51
N LYS A 222 -15.72 -6.72 4.50
CA LYS A 222 -15.56 -7.65 5.64
C LYS A 222 -15.04 -6.94 6.89
N PHE A 223 -14.19 -5.96 6.73
CA PHE A 223 -13.61 -5.20 7.83
C PHE A 223 -14.49 -4.03 8.28
N ASP A 224 -15.02 -3.27 7.33
CA ASP A 224 -15.90 -2.12 7.56
C ASP A 224 -17.26 -2.36 6.90
N THR A 225 -18.21 -2.85 7.68
CA THR A 225 -19.56 -3.20 7.20
C THR A 225 -20.37 -2.00 6.70
N SER A 226 -19.96 -0.76 6.97
CA SER A 226 -20.58 0.43 6.39
C SER A 226 -20.46 0.50 4.87
N TYR A 227 -19.51 -0.25 4.28
CA TYR A 227 -19.33 -0.38 2.83
C TYR A 227 -20.23 -1.42 2.16
N VAL A 228 -21.03 -2.16 2.93
CA VAL A 228 -21.93 -3.18 2.36
C VAL A 228 -23.06 -2.50 1.57
N ASP A 229 -23.79 -1.61 2.22
CA ASP A 229 -24.96 -0.96 1.62
C ASP A 229 -24.64 0.40 0.98
N ASN A 230 -23.49 0.97 1.29
CA ASN A 230 -23.00 2.23 0.73
C ASN A 230 -21.49 2.15 0.47
N THR A 231 -21.11 1.84 -0.75
CA THR A 231 -19.70 1.72 -1.15
C THR A 231 -18.97 3.06 -1.24
N ARG A 232 -19.69 4.16 -1.17
CA ARG A 232 -19.18 5.53 -1.40
C ARG A 232 -18.66 5.74 -2.83
N SER A 233 -18.98 4.82 -3.74
CA SER A 233 -18.69 4.90 -5.17
C SER A 233 -19.91 5.41 -5.94
N ASP A 234 -19.78 6.55 -6.61
CA ASP A 234 -20.85 7.05 -7.46
C ASP A 234 -21.11 6.12 -8.66
N ILE A 235 -20.04 5.48 -9.16
CA ILE A 235 -20.16 4.48 -10.23
C ILE A 235 -21.01 3.30 -9.79
N LEU A 236 -20.74 2.72 -8.60
CA LEU A 236 -21.51 1.56 -8.12
C LEU A 236 -22.95 1.92 -7.78
N LYS A 237 -23.20 3.13 -7.27
CA LYS A 237 -24.57 3.63 -7.06
C LYS A 237 -25.37 3.70 -8.36
N HIS A 238 -24.78 4.27 -9.42
CA HIS A 238 -25.43 4.33 -10.74
C HIS A 238 -25.67 2.94 -11.30
N ILE A 239 -24.70 2.05 -11.24
CA ILE A 239 -24.87 0.65 -11.69
C ILE A 239 -25.98 -0.06 -10.91
N ALA A 240 -26.03 0.09 -9.59
CA ALA A 240 -27.09 -0.51 -8.78
C ALA A 240 -28.48 0.01 -9.16
N HIS A 241 -28.59 1.33 -9.38
CA HIS A 241 -29.83 1.94 -9.88
C HIS A 241 -30.24 1.39 -11.23
N ASP A 242 -29.34 1.35 -12.21
CA ASP A 242 -29.64 0.92 -13.59
C ASP A 242 -30.02 -0.56 -13.68
N LEU A 243 -29.47 -1.39 -12.77
CA LEU A 243 -29.79 -2.81 -12.68
C LEU A 243 -31.00 -3.11 -11.77
N GLY A 244 -31.60 -2.09 -11.12
CA GLY A 244 -32.67 -2.30 -10.14
C GLY A 244 -32.24 -3.16 -8.94
N THR A 245 -30.99 -3.00 -8.48
CA THR A 245 -30.38 -3.79 -7.41
C THR A 245 -29.81 -2.87 -6.32
N THR A 246 -29.08 -3.43 -5.36
CA THR A 246 -28.37 -2.69 -4.32
C THR A 246 -26.86 -2.80 -4.50
N GLU A 247 -26.09 -1.84 -3.98
CA GLU A 247 -24.63 -1.91 -3.99
C GLU A 247 -24.10 -3.18 -3.30
N ALA A 248 -24.79 -3.67 -2.27
CA ALA A 248 -24.45 -4.91 -1.55
C ALA A 248 -24.45 -6.15 -2.44
N GLN A 249 -25.26 -6.16 -3.50
CA GLN A 249 -25.36 -7.30 -4.44
C GLN A 249 -24.30 -7.27 -5.54
N ILE A 250 -23.52 -6.19 -5.64
CA ILE A 250 -22.41 -6.06 -6.59
C ILE A 250 -21.13 -6.54 -5.91
N HIS A 251 -20.54 -7.63 -6.38
CA HIS A 251 -19.37 -8.28 -5.77
C HIS A 251 -18.42 -8.86 -6.83
N SER A 252 -17.33 -9.52 -6.40
CA SER A 252 -16.33 -10.15 -7.29
C SER A 252 -15.76 -9.20 -8.32
N ILE A 253 -15.56 -7.93 -7.92
CA ILE A 253 -15.12 -6.87 -8.83
C ILE A 253 -13.66 -7.09 -9.21
N LYS A 254 -13.36 -7.07 -10.53
CA LYS A 254 -12.02 -7.19 -11.08
C LYS A 254 -11.75 -6.13 -12.13
N ALA A 255 -10.69 -5.36 -11.97
CA ALA A 255 -10.30 -4.35 -12.93
C ALA A 255 -9.97 -4.95 -14.31
N ILE A 256 -10.39 -4.27 -15.37
CA ILE A 256 -9.93 -4.45 -16.73
C ILE A 256 -8.81 -3.45 -16.97
N LYS A 257 -7.66 -3.93 -17.45
CA LYS A 257 -6.50 -3.10 -17.71
C LYS A 257 -6.17 -3.08 -19.21
N ASN A 258 -5.65 -1.94 -19.67
CA ASN A 258 -5.07 -1.83 -21.00
C ASN A 258 -3.60 -2.30 -21.01
N GLU A 259 -2.95 -2.22 -22.16
CA GLU A 259 -1.55 -2.61 -22.39
C GLU A 259 -0.56 -1.84 -21.49
N ASN A 260 -0.93 -0.66 -21.02
CA ASN A 260 -0.13 0.17 -20.12
C ASN A 260 -0.47 -0.07 -18.63
N ASN A 261 -1.15 -1.17 -18.30
CA ASN A 261 -1.61 -1.48 -16.93
C ASN A 261 -2.58 -0.46 -16.30
N ALA A 262 -3.09 0.50 -17.06
CA ALA A 262 -4.10 1.44 -16.58
C ALA A 262 -5.48 0.77 -16.54
N ALA A 263 -6.22 0.95 -15.45
CA ALA A 263 -7.58 0.47 -15.33
C ALA A 263 -8.51 1.25 -16.27
N ILE A 264 -9.15 0.56 -17.21
CA ILE A 264 -10.10 1.13 -18.19
C ILE A 264 -11.55 0.78 -17.88
N GLY A 265 -11.78 -0.06 -16.90
CA GLY A 265 -13.10 -0.54 -16.48
C GLY A 265 -12.97 -1.68 -15.48
N PHE A 266 -14.04 -2.39 -15.27
CA PHE A 266 -14.05 -3.58 -14.41
C PHE A 266 -15.17 -4.55 -14.82
N VAL A 267 -14.98 -5.82 -14.46
CA VAL A 267 -16.03 -6.83 -14.47
C VAL A 267 -16.51 -7.04 -13.04
N PHE A 268 -17.78 -7.41 -12.89
CA PHE A 268 -18.36 -7.70 -11.58
C PHE A 268 -19.49 -8.73 -11.71
N GLU A 269 -19.90 -9.29 -10.60
CA GLU A 269 -21.02 -10.20 -10.48
C GLU A 269 -22.16 -9.54 -9.68
N CYS A 270 -23.38 -9.77 -10.16
CA CYS A 270 -24.63 -9.49 -9.49
C CYS A 270 -25.56 -10.67 -9.77
N SER A 271 -26.67 -10.54 -10.49
CA SER A 271 -27.48 -11.68 -10.99
C SER A 271 -26.79 -12.50 -12.10
N LYS A 272 -25.89 -11.86 -12.82
CA LYS A 272 -24.98 -12.43 -13.83
C LYS A 272 -23.66 -11.66 -13.83
N LYS A 273 -22.76 -11.99 -14.75
CA LYS A 273 -21.54 -11.21 -14.97
C LYS A 273 -21.83 -10.01 -15.85
N TYR A 274 -21.24 -8.87 -15.46
CA TYR A 274 -21.33 -7.60 -16.18
C TYR A 274 -19.94 -7.03 -16.38
N LYS A 275 -19.82 -6.16 -17.37
CA LYS A 275 -18.62 -5.37 -17.66
C LYS A 275 -19.00 -3.90 -17.69
N TYR A 276 -18.20 -3.06 -17.04
CA TYR A 276 -18.34 -1.61 -17.08
C TYR A 276 -17.07 -0.98 -17.62
N VAL A 277 -17.20 -0.09 -18.61
CA VAL A 277 -16.07 0.63 -19.22
C VAL A 277 -16.18 2.10 -18.88
N TYR A 278 -15.12 2.66 -18.30
CA TYR A 278 -15.12 4.02 -17.78
C TYR A 278 -15.39 5.09 -18.85
N GLU A 279 -14.71 5.01 -20.02
CA GLU A 279 -14.90 5.99 -21.10
C GLU A 279 -16.32 5.98 -21.68
N LEU A 280 -16.95 4.83 -21.74
CA LEU A 280 -18.28 4.66 -22.31
C LEU A 280 -19.38 4.90 -21.29
N GLN A 281 -19.07 4.84 -20.01
CA GLN A 281 -20.03 4.83 -18.90
C GLN A 281 -21.17 3.82 -19.15
N LYS A 282 -20.82 2.67 -19.73
CA LYS A 282 -21.78 1.65 -20.18
C LYS A 282 -21.55 0.32 -19.48
N LEU A 283 -22.69 -0.31 -19.17
CA LEU A 283 -22.80 -1.71 -18.80
C LEU A 283 -22.90 -2.58 -20.06
N GLU A 284 -22.10 -3.65 -20.12
CA GLU A 284 -22.15 -4.71 -21.14
C GLU A 284 -22.38 -6.08 -20.47
#